data_e19f5a662a64da9ed6be130f1ea8115c
#
_entry.id   e19f5a662a64da9ed6be130f1ea8115c
#
_cell.length_a   1.000
_cell.length_b   1.000
_cell.length_c   1.000
_cell.angle_alpha   90.00
_cell.angle_beta   90.00
_cell.angle_gamma   90.00
#
_symmetry.space_group_name_H-M   'P 1'
#
loop_
_entity.id
_entity.type
_entity.pdbx_description
1 polymer ?
#
loop_
_entity_poly.entity_id
_entity_poly.type
_entity_poly.pdbx_seq_one_letter_code
_entity_poly.pdbx_strand_id
1 'polypeptide(L)'
;GGGNNLKAIHKINNKIKLNAIEMFDGAYKLLRQVDFINSIKASIYDDFKIDQSDLVFTKTVLIHLKPEKLEIAYDKIYKLSNKYILVAEYFNPTPVTVNYRGHDDVLFKRDFAREILKKYDLEIIKYGFVWAQDPKYPLDDINWFLLKKK
;
A
#
# COMPACT_ATOMS: atom_id res chain seq x y z
N GLY A 1 -5.97 3.83 -6.65
CA GLY A 1 -7.20 4.56 -6.30
C GLY A 1 -7.10 6.05 -6.56
N GLY A 2 -8.19 6.80 -6.35
CA GLY A 2 -8.31 8.25 -6.64
C GLY A 2 -7.50 9.21 -5.75
N GLY A 3 -6.50 8.73 -5.01
CA GLY A 3 -5.56 9.55 -4.25
C GLY A 3 -6.08 10.08 -2.92
N ASN A 4 -7.16 9.56 -2.36
CA ASN A 4 -7.76 10.10 -1.13
C ASN A 4 -6.80 10.14 0.06
N ASN A 5 -5.96 9.12 0.24
CA ASN A 5 -4.95 9.10 1.30
C ASN A 5 -3.90 10.20 1.08
N LEU A 6 -3.44 10.40 -0.16
CA LEU A 6 -2.47 11.46 -0.48
C LEU A 6 -3.08 12.85 -0.31
N LYS A 7 -4.33 13.05 -0.69
CA LYS A 7 -5.07 14.29 -0.45
C LYS A 7 -5.19 14.60 1.06
N ALA A 8 -5.43 13.56 1.88
CA ALA A 8 -5.47 13.71 3.33
C ALA A 8 -4.09 14.09 3.90
N ILE A 9 -3.02 13.47 3.42
CA ILE A 9 -1.63 13.82 3.80
C ILE A 9 -1.33 15.27 3.42
N HIS A 10 -1.70 15.71 2.22
CA HIS A 10 -1.50 17.09 1.77
C HIS A 10 -2.23 18.12 2.66
N LYS A 11 -3.43 17.78 3.14
CA LYS A 11 -4.17 18.64 4.09
C LYS A 11 -3.47 18.78 5.44
N ILE A 12 -2.74 17.75 5.88
CA ILE A 12 -1.98 17.77 7.12
C ILE A 12 -0.68 18.57 6.95
N ASN A 13 0.02 18.33 5.83
CA ASN A 13 1.25 19.05 5.50
C ASN A 13 1.42 19.14 3.98
N ASN A 14 1.17 20.32 3.43
CA ASN A 14 1.23 20.60 2.00
C ASN A 14 2.67 20.71 1.42
N LYS A 15 3.70 20.64 2.28
CA LYS A 15 5.11 20.65 1.85
C LYS A 15 5.63 19.26 1.48
N ILE A 16 4.89 18.19 1.79
CA ILE A 16 5.27 16.82 1.47
C ILE A 16 5.12 16.59 -0.04
N LYS A 17 6.18 16.11 -0.69
CA LYS A 17 6.13 15.64 -2.08
C LYS A 17 5.38 14.31 -2.14
N LEU A 18 4.38 14.22 -3.00
CA LEU A 18 3.48 13.08 -3.10
C LEU A 18 3.62 12.41 -4.46
N ASN A 19 3.93 11.12 -4.43
CA ASN A 19 4.04 10.26 -5.60
C ASN A 19 2.94 9.19 -5.56
N ALA A 20 2.40 8.82 -6.73
CA ALA A 20 1.40 7.77 -6.86
C ALA A 20 1.66 6.89 -8.08
N ILE A 21 1.42 5.60 -7.93
CA ILE A 21 1.40 4.62 -9.02
C ILE A 21 -0.02 4.07 -9.06
N GLU A 22 -0.65 4.11 -10.23
CA GLU A 22 -2.02 3.64 -10.41
C GLU A 22 -2.17 2.97 -11.78
N MET A 23 -2.68 1.74 -11.81
CA MET A 23 -2.83 0.97 -13.03
C MET A 23 -4.19 1.15 -13.71
N PHE A 24 -5.26 1.43 -12.94
CA PHE A 24 -6.61 1.54 -13.47
C PHE A 24 -6.87 2.90 -14.08
N ASP A 25 -7.35 2.93 -15.33
CA ASP A 25 -7.59 4.14 -16.10
C ASP A 25 -8.48 5.16 -15.39
N GLY A 26 -9.60 4.71 -14.82
CA GLY A 26 -10.54 5.59 -14.12
C GLY A 26 -9.92 6.27 -12.91
N ALA A 27 -9.21 5.51 -12.08
CA ALA A 27 -8.54 6.04 -10.90
C ALA A 27 -7.36 6.95 -11.26
N TYR A 28 -6.59 6.58 -12.29
CA TYR A 28 -5.49 7.40 -12.79
C TYR A 28 -5.97 8.74 -13.37
N LYS A 29 -7.08 8.74 -14.12
CA LYS A 29 -7.69 9.99 -14.61
C LYS A 29 -8.05 10.95 -13.47
N LEU A 30 -8.54 10.43 -12.33
CA LEU A 30 -8.83 11.24 -11.14
C LEU A 30 -7.54 11.77 -10.48
N LEU A 31 -6.49 10.95 -10.40
CA LEU A 31 -5.20 11.37 -9.86
C LEU A 31 -4.55 12.49 -10.67
N ARG A 32 -4.61 12.42 -11.99
CA ARG A 32 -4.05 13.45 -12.89
C ARG A 32 -4.69 14.83 -12.76
N GLN A 33 -5.87 14.92 -12.15
CA GLN A 33 -6.55 16.20 -11.89
C GLN A 33 -6.06 16.87 -10.59
N VAL A 34 -5.10 16.24 -9.89
CA VAL A 34 -4.60 16.72 -8.61
C VAL A 34 -3.16 17.20 -8.78
N ASP A 35 -2.97 18.49 -8.92
CA ASP A 35 -1.70 19.14 -9.32
C ASP A 35 -0.53 18.86 -8.36
N PHE A 36 -0.81 18.63 -7.08
CA PHE A 36 0.22 18.36 -6.06
C PHE A 36 0.59 16.86 -5.94
N ILE A 37 0.07 15.98 -6.78
CA ILE A 37 0.42 14.56 -6.81
C ILE A 37 1.14 14.25 -8.13
N ASN A 38 2.40 13.85 -8.04
CA ASN A 38 3.11 13.26 -9.17
C ASN A 38 2.62 11.82 -9.39
N SER A 39 1.86 11.58 -10.45
CA SER A 39 1.23 10.29 -10.71
C SER A 39 1.73 9.61 -11.98
N ILE A 40 1.98 8.31 -11.89
CA ILE A 40 2.38 7.45 -13.00
C ILE A 40 1.29 6.40 -13.24
N LYS A 41 0.92 6.21 -14.51
CA LYS A 41 0.07 5.10 -14.93
C LYS A 41 0.93 3.87 -15.14
N ALA A 42 0.96 3.00 -14.15
CA ALA A 42 1.71 1.75 -14.21
C ALA A 42 1.14 0.72 -13.23
N SER A 43 1.37 -0.55 -13.50
CA SER A 43 1.25 -1.62 -12.53
C SER A 43 2.49 -1.63 -11.62
N ILE A 44 2.33 -2.13 -10.40
CA ILE A 44 3.47 -2.38 -9.50
C ILE A 44 4.50 -3.35 -10.11
N TYR A 45 4.11 -4.12 -11.11
CA TYR A 45 4.94 -5.10 -11.82
C TYR A 45 5.71 -4.51 -13.00
N ASP A 46 5.32 -3.32 -13.46
CA ASP A 46 5.93 -2.68 -14.63
C ASP A 46 7.27 -2.03 -14.27
N ASP A 47 8.09 -1.82 -15.29
CA ASP A 47 9.23 -0.93 -15.19
C ASP A 47 8.75 0.52 -15.39
N PHE A 48 8.97 1.34 -14.39
CA PHE A 48 8.69 2.76 -14.40
C PHE A 48 9.78 3.53 -13.64
N LYS A 49 9.93 4.80 -13.98
CA LYS A 49 10.88 5.69 -13.30
C LYS A 49 10.11 6.64 -12.40
N ILE A 50 10.40 6.57 -11.12
CA ILE A 50 9.92 7.48 -10.10
C ILE A 50 11.00 7.61 -9.01
N ASP A 51 11.16 8.79 -8.46
CA ASP A 51 12.13 9.00 -7.39
C ASP A 51 11.72 8.21 -6.14
N GLN A 52 12.74 7.76 -5.41
CA GLN A 52 12.53 7.14 -4.12
C GLN A 52 11.85 8.14 -3.18
N SER A 53 11.10 7.61 -2.24
CA SER A 53 10.38 8.38 -1.22
C SER A 53 10.82 7.95 0.18
N ASP A 54 10.82 8.88 1.14
CA ASP A 54 11.14 8.55 2.53
C ASP A 54 10.15 7.57 3.14
N LEU A 55 8.91 7.60 2.68
CA LEU A 55 7.86 6.64 3.03
C LEU A 55 7.20 6.09 1.77
N VAL A 56 7.19 4.78 1.62
CA VAL A 56 6.34 4.07 0.66
C VAL A 56 5.24 3.36 1.43
N PHE A 57 3.99 3.48 0.97
CA PHE A 57 2.90 2.78 1.64
C PHE A 57 1.96 2.06 0.69
N THR A 58 1.41 0.96 1.17
CA THR A 58 0.26 0.27 0.57
C THR A 58 -0.91 0.30 1.53
N LYS A 59 -2.10 0.50 1.00
CA LYS A 59 -3.35 0.37 1.75
C LYS A 59 -4.35 -0.37 0.88
N THR A 60 -4.69 -1.61 1.27
CA THR A 60 -5.58 -2.52 0.53
C THR A 60 -5.16 -2.69 -0.94
N VAL A 61 -3.86 -2.87 -1.17
CA VAL A 61 -3.26 -3.13 -2.48
C VAL A 61 -2.73 -4.55 -2.57
N LEU A 62 -1.90 -4.97 -1.59
CA LEU A 62 -1.26 -6.28 -1.60
C LEU A 62 -2.28 -7.42 -1.54
N ILE A 63 -3.42 -7.20 -0.90
CA ILE A 63 -4.53 -8.16 -0.84
C ILE A 63 -5.10 -8.53 -2.21
N HIS A 64 -4.89 -7.75 -3.25
CA HIS A 64 -5.35 -8.00 -4.62
C HIS A 64 -4.26 -8.52 -5.54
N LEU A 65 -3.04 -8.69 -5.04
CA LEU A 65 -1.94 -9.22 -5.81
C LEU A 65 -1.88 -10.73 -5.66
N LYS A 66 -1.70 -11.41 -6.78
CA LYS A 66 -1.57 -12.87 -6.79
C LYS A 66 -0.37 -13.32 -5.95
N PRO A 67 -0.49 -14.37 -5.12
CA PRO A 67 0.56 -14.83 -4.22
C PRO A 67 1.91 -15.06 -4.91
N GLU A 68 1.92 -15.64 -6.10
CA GLU A 68 3.12 -15.93 -6.88
C GLU A 68 3.86 -14.69 -7.41
N LYS A 69 3.21 -13.52 -7.34
CA LYS A 69 3.78 -12.22 -7.78
C LYS A 69 4.09 -11.27 -6.63
N LEU A 70 3.80 -11.64 -5.40
CA LEU A 70 4.01 -10.75 -4.24
C LEU A 70 5.48 -10.39 -4.05
N GLU A 71 6.41 -11.30 -4.32
CA GLU A 71 7.84 -11.00 -4.19
C GLU A 71 8.29 -9.83 -5.07
N ILE A 72 7.76 -9.75 -6.30
CA ILE A 72 8.05 -8.64 -7.22
C ILE A 72 7.55 -7.33 -6.62
N ALA A 73 6.36 -7.34 -6.04
CA ALA A 73 5.79 -6.17 -5.39
C ALA A 73 6.61 -5.74 -4.15
N TYR A 74 7.03 -6.69 -3.32
CA TYR A 74 7.88 -6.42 -2.15
C TYR A 74 9.23 -5.81 -2.56
N ASP A 75 9.88 -6.36 -3.58
CA ASP A 75 11.13 -5.82 -4.11
C ASP A 75 10.96 -4.37 -4.62
N LYS A 76 9.86 -4.10 -5.31
CA LYS A 76 9.56 -2.76 -5.81
C LYS A 76 9.32 -1.78 -4.65
N ILE A 77 8.48 -2.16 -3.67
CA ILE A 77 8.20 -1.34 -2.48
C ILE A 77 9.50 -1.05 -1.70
N TYR A 78 10.32 -2.09 -1.48
CA TYR A 78 11.59 -1.93 -0.79
C TYR A 78 12.55 -0.99 -1.54
N LYS A 79 12.70 -1.17 -2.85
CA LYS A 79 13.59 -0.32 -3.69
C LYS A 79 13.13 1.13 -3.76
N LEU A 80 11.82 1.38 -3.78
CA LEU A 80 11.26 2.73 -3.85
C LEU A 80 11.33 3.48 -2.52
N SER A 81 11.50 2.78 -1.40
CA SER A 81 11.60 3.42 -0.08
C SER A 81 13.05 3.79 0.25
N ASN A 82 13.27 5.02 0.69
CA ASN A 82 14.53 5.43 1.31
C ASN A 82 14.61 5.02 2.78
N LYS A 83 13.49 5.05 3.51
CA LYS A 83 13.54 4.92 4.97
C LYS A 83 12.40 4.10 5.56
N TYR A 84 11.16 4.40 5.21
CA TYR A 84 9.99 3.78 5.84
C TYR A 84 9.11 3.06 4.84
N ILE A 85 8.51 1.95 5.29
CA ILE A 85 7.47 1.22 4.57
C ILE A 85 6.27 1.09 5.50
N LEU A 86 5.09 1.52 5.06
CA LEU A 86 3.84 1.30 5.77
C LEU A 86 2.99 0.29 5.00
N VAL A 87 2.73 -0.84 5.63
CA VAL A 87 1.85 -1.90 5.12
C VAL A 87 0.53 -1.82 5.88
N ALA A 88 -0.56 -1.48 5.20
CA ALA A 88 -1.90 -1.38 5.78
C ALA A 88 -2.86 -2.26 4.96
N GLU A 89 -3.04 -3.50 5.39
CA GLU A 89 -3.70 -4.56 4.61
C GLU A 89 -4.63 -5.42 5.48
N TYR A 90 -5.51 -6.18 4.84
CA TYR A 90 -6.28 -7.21 5.56
C TYR A 90 -5.34 -8.34 6.01
N PHE A 91 -5.36 -8.61 7.30
CA PHE A 91 -4.46 -9.55 7.93
C PHE A 91 -5.11 -10.94 8.11
N ASN A 92 -4.29 -11.97 7.95
CA ASN A 92 -4.53 -13.31 8.47
C ASN A 92 -3.18 -13.95 8.85
N PRO A 93 -3.05 -14.65 9.98
CA PRO A 93 -1.77 -15.25 10.39
C PRO A 93 -1.29 -16.36 9.44
N THR A 94 -2.22 -16.97 8.72
CA THR A 94 -1.95 -17.97 7.66
C THR A 94 -2.55 -17.48 6.35
N PRO A 95 -1.91 -17.73 5.19
CA PRO A 95 -2.45 -17.34 3.90
C PRO A 95 -3.84 -17.95 3.65
N VAL A 96 -4.80 -17.11 3.29
CA VAL A 96 -6.15 -17.52 2.90
C VAL A 96 -6.62 -16.73 1.69
N THR A 97 -7.39 -17.39 0.83
CA THR A 97 -8.12 -16.74 -0.27
C THR A 97 -9.57 -16.52 0.18
N VAL A 98 -10.12 -15.37 -0.16
CA VAL A 98 -11.48 -14.98 0.22
C VAL A 98 -12.27 -14.66 -1.04
N ASN A 99 -13.50 -15.21 -1.14
CA ASN A 99 -14.42 -14.78 -2.20
C ASN A 99 -14.74 -13.28 -2.01
N TYR A 100 -14.57 -12.53 -3.05
CA TYR A 100 -14.79 -11.09 -3.02
C TYR A 100 -15.68 -10.65 -4.15
N ARG A 101 -16.86 -10.12 -3.83
CA ARG A 101 -17.87 -9.67 -4.79
C ARG A 101 -18.27 -10.73 -5.82
N GLY A 102 -18.34 -12.00 -5.39
CA GLY A 102 -18.69 -13.13 -6.25
C GLY A 102 -17.55 -13.69 -7.10
N HIS A 103 -16.32 -13.21 -6.89
CA HIS A 103 -15.11 -13.70 -7.58
C HIS A 103 -14.20 -14.43 -6.62
N ASP A 104 -13.68 -15.57 -7.04
CA ASP A 104 -12.61 -16.29 -6.36
C ASP A 104 -11.24 -15.80 -6.83
N ASP A 105 -10.21 -16.07 -6.05
CA ASP A 105 -8.80 -15.74 -6.36
C ASP A 105 -8.50 -14.27 -6.70
N VAL A 106 -9.24 -13.35 -6.09
CA VAL A 106 -9.05 -11.89 -6.27
C VAL A 106 -8.78 -11.14 -4.98
N LEU A 107 -8.95 -11.80 -3.82
CA LEU A 107 -8.63 -11.24 -2.50
C LEU A 107 -7.91 -12.26 -1.64
N PHE A 108 -6.72 -11.88 -1.19
CA PHE A 108 -5.83 -12.72 -0.39
C PHE A 108 -5.52 -12.03 0.93
N LYS A 109 -5.74 -12.73 2.06
CA LYS A 109 -5.32 -12.24 3.38
C LYS A 109 -4.12 -13.04 3.85
N ARG A 110 -3.13 -12.37 4.40
CA ARG A 110 -1.92 -12.99 4.93
C ARG A 110 -1.16 -12.01 5.83
N ASP A 111 -0.10 -12.47 6.45
CA ASP A 111 0.81 -11.61 7.23
C ASP A 111 1.88 -11.00 6.30
N PHE A 112 1.47 -10.02 5.50
CA PHE A 112 2.35 -9.33 4.54
C PHE A 112 3.56 -8.70 5.22
N ALA A 113 3.39 -8.14 6.42
CA ALA A 113 4.49 -7.52 7.16
C ALA A 113 5.54 -8.54 7.56
N ARG A 114 5.15 -9.73 8.03
CA ARG A 114 6.07 -10.82 8.34
C ARG A 114 6.84 -11.29 7.11
N GLU A 115 6.18 -11.39 5.95
CA GLU A 115 6.83 -11.80 4.71
C GLU A 115 7.90 -10.80 4.28
N ILE A 116 7.60 -9.50 4.36
CA ILE A 116 8.55 -8.43 4.06
C ILE A 116 9.72 -8.43 5.06
N LEU A 117 9.45 -8.57 6.37
CA LEU A 117 10.47 -8.62 7.42
C LEU A 117 11.42 -9.82 7.30
N LYS A 118 10.93 -10.96 6.80
CA LYS A 118 11.78 -12.13 6.54
C LYS A 118 12.73 -11.93 5.36
N LYS A 119 12.36 -11.07 4.42
CA LYS A 119 13.11 -10.88 3.17
C LYS A 119 14.11 -9.74 3.25
N TYR A 120 13.83 -8.71 4.05
CA TYR A 120 14.64 -7.48 4.09
C TYR A 120 15.05 -7.10 5.50
N ASP A 121 16.21 -6.45 5.63
CA ASP A 121 16.70 -5.92 6.91
C ASP A 121 15.93 -4.67 7.32
N LEU A 122 14.83 -4.91 8.02
CA LEU A 122 13.88 -3.91 8.50
C LEU A 122 13.61 -4.12 9.99
N GLU A 123 13.26 -3.04 10.66
CA GLU A 123 12.75 -3.05 12.04
C GLU A 123 11.30 -2.58 12.11
N ILE A 124 10.51 -3.15 13.01
CA ILE A 124 9.15 -2.68 13.29
C ILE A 124 9.23 -1.46 14.19
N ILE A 125 8.74 -0.32 13.72
CA ILE A 125 8.65 0.91 14.52
C ILE A 125 7.34 0.97 15.29
N LYS A 126 6.25 0.62 14.61
CA LYS A 126 4.91 0.65 15.20
C LYS A 126 3.95 -0.23 14.41
N TYR A 127 2.91 -0.70 15.05
CA TYR A 127 1.82 -1.39 14.40
C TYR A 127 0.50 -1.12 15.13
N GLY A 128 -0.62 -1.42 14.49
CA GLY A 128 -1.94 -1.24 15.05
C GLY A 128 -3.04 -1.79 14.18
N PHE A 129 -4.25 -1.51 14.60
CA PHE A 129 -5.46 -1.97 13.96
C PHE A 129 -6.42 -0.80 13.75
N VAL A 130 -7.10 -0.78 12.61
CA VAL A 130 -8.23 0.09 12.31
C VAL A 130 -9.47 -0.77 12.29
N TRP A 131 -10.51 -0.33 12.98
CA TRP A 131 -11.71 -1.13 13.18
C TRP A 131 -12.90 -0.58 12.38
N ALA A 132 -13.60 -1.47 11.67
CA ALA A 132 -14.78 -1.09 10.88
C ALA A 132 -15.94 -0.53 11.72
N GLN A 133 -15.99 -0.88 13.01
CA GLN A 133 -17.01 -0.40 13.94
C GLN A 133 -16.54 0.77 14.83
N ASP A 134 -15.40 1.42 14.48
CA ASP A 134 -14.93 2.58 15.23
C ASP A 134 -15.99 3.70 15.17
N PRO A 135 -16.47 4.21 16.33
CA PRO A 135 -17.58 5.17 16.35
C PRO A 135 -17.25 6.53 15.76
N LYS A 136 -15.97 6.86 15.66
CA LYS A 136 -15.51 8.15 15.16
C LYS A 136 -14.91 8.07 13.75
N TYR A 137 -14.20 7.00 13.46
CA TYR A 137 -13.48 6.79 12.20
C TYR A 137 -13.69 5.38 11.67
N PRO A 138 -14.95 4.99 11.32
CA PRO A 138 -15.22 3.67 10.79
C PRO A 138 -14.54 3.49 9.44
N LEU A 139 -13.68 2.48 9.34
CA LEU A 139 -13.00 2.05 8.11
C LEU A 139 -13.06 0.53 8.03
N ASP A 140 -12.44 -0.05 7.00
CA ASP A 140 -12.28 -1.51 6.95
C ASP A 140 -11.38 -2.02 8.08
N ASP A 141 -11.58 -3.27 8.50
CA ASP A 141 -10.72 -3.96 9.47
C ASP A 141 -9.32 -4.18 8.88
N ILE A 142 -8.41 -3.28 9.17
CA ILE A 142 -7.06 -3.23 8.59
C ILE A 142 -6.02 -3.29 9.70
N ASN A 143 -5.07 -4.20 9.58
CA ASN A 143 -3.84 -4.16 10.36
C ASN A 143 -2.79 -3.33 9.62
N TRP A 144 -2.08 -2.48 10.35
CA TRP A 144 -1.01 -1.70 9.76
C TRP A 144 0.30 -1.87 10.52
N PHE A 145 1.40 -1.84 9.77
CA PHE A 145 2.76 -1.99 10.27
C PHE A 145 3.64 -0.92 9.64
N LEU A 146 4.28 -0.11 10.47
CA LEU A 146 5.32 0.83 10.06
C LEU A 146 6.67 0.18 10.26
N LEU A 147 7.37 -0.03 9.17
CA LEU A 147 8.69 -0.64 9.10
C LEU A 147 9.72 0.43 8.74
N LYS A 148 10.96 0.27 9.21
CA LYS A 148 12.08 1.15 8.90
C LYS A 148 13.27 0.33 8.44
N LYS A 149 13.96 0.81 7.42
CA LYS A 149 15.24 0.26 6.98
C LYS A 149 16.31 0.51 8.04
N LYS A 150 17.07 -0.53 8.34
CA LYS A 150 18.24 -0.42 9.22
C LYS A 150 19.44 0.17 8.47
#